data_b3dbf9ae613b3f1ff29c219fbbaafdcf
#
_entry.id   b3dbf9ae613b3f1ff29c219fbbaafdcf
#
_cell.length_a   1.000
_cell.length_b   1.000
_cell.length_c   1.000
_cell.angle_alpha   90.00
_cell.angle_beta   90.00
_cell.angle_gamma   90.00
#
_symmetry.space_group_name_H-M   'P 1'
#
loop_
_entity.id
_entity.type
_entity.pdbx_description
1 polymer ?
#
loop_
_entity_poly.entity_id
_entity_poly.type
_entity_poly.pdbx_seq_one_letter_code
_entity_poly.pdbx_strand_id
1 'polypeptide(L)'
;MKMVLLTALGVGGATIIGSILGFIFKKISHRFSDIVLSFAAGVMLAAAVLGLIVPSLEYGGKYAILITVIGIFAGALCLNLIDRLVPHLHRLAGTDTEKHNNQSLDKVLLFVCAIAIHNLPEGIAAGVGFGSGDTAQALIIAGGIALQNIPEGMVIIGPMLAAGVTPRKTFIAAMITGLVEVIGTLIGYFAVSLASAILPFALAFAGGTMLYVISDEMIPETHAHGSERGATYALLVGFCVMLVTDFVLG
;
A
#
# COMPACT_ATOMS: atom_id res chain seq x y z
N MET A 1 -2.76 -20.40 -9.68
CA MET A 1 -4.03 -20.05 -9.01
C MET A 1 -4.00 -20.28 -7.50
N LYS A 2 -3.71 -21.50 -6.98
CA LYS A 2 -3.71 -21.77 -5.52
C LYS A 2 -2.70 -20.86 -4.77
N MET A 3 -1.48 -20.70 -5.27
CA MET A 3 -0.47 -19.81 -4.68
C MET A 3 -0.93 -18.35 -4.70
N VAL A 4 -1.49 -17.88 -5.82
CA VAL A 4 -2.01 -16.50 -5.93
C VAL A 4 -3.11 -16.22 -4.89
N LEU A 5 -4.04 -17.16 -4.71
CA LEU A 5 -5.09 -17.03 -3.69
C LEU A 5 -4.52 -17.01 -2.26
N LEU A 6 -3.56 -17.89 -1.96
CA LEU A 6 -2.90 -17.92 -0.65
C LEU A 6 -2.14 -16.61 -0.40
N THR A 7 -1.45 -16.10 -1.42
CA THR A 7 -0.72 -14.82 -1.35
C THR A 7 -1.69 -13.66 -1.16
N ALA A 8 -2.77 -13.59 -1.93
CA ALA A 8 -3.80 -12.56 -1.79
C ALA A 8 -4.37 -12.52 -0.35
N LEU A 9 -4.72 -13.70 0.18
CA LEU A 9 -5.19 -13.82 1.56
C LEU A 9 -4.10 -13.49 2.60
N GLY A 10 -2.84 -13.78 2.30
CA GLY A 10 -1.70 -13.44 3.15
C GLY A 10 -1.47 -11.93 3.22
N VAL A 11 -1.48 -11.25 2.07
CA VAL A 11 -1.29 -9.80 1.96
C VAL A 11 -2.43 -9.06 2.66
N GLY A 12 -3.69 -9.31 2.28
CA GLY A 12 -4.83 -8.67 2.95
C GLY A 12 -5.03 -9.12 4.40
N GLY A 13 -4.62 -10.34 4.75
CA GLY A 13 -4.61 -10.85 6.13
C GLY A 13 -3.59 -10.12 7.02
N ALA A 14 -2.48 -9.65 6.48
CA ALA A 14 -1.47 -8.89 7.21
C ALA A 14 -2.04 -7.56 7.73
N THR A 15 -2.84 -6.84 6.93
CA THR A 15 -3.58 -5.63 7.35
C THR A 15 -4.53 -5.94 8.50
N ILE A 16 -5.23 -7.08 8.45
CA ILE A 16 -6.14 -7.51 9.53
C ILE A 16 -5.34 -7.85 10.80
N ILE A 17 -4.20 -8.53 10.68
CA ILE A 17 -3.30 -8.81 11.81
C ILE A 17 -2.81 -7.50 12.42
N GLY A 18 -2.37 -6.55 11.60
CA GLY A 18 -1.98 -5.20 12.02
C GLY A 18 -3.10 -4.51 12.81
N SER A 19 -4.33 -4.56 12.32
CA SER A 19 -5.47 -3.96 13.00
C SER A 19 -5.74 -4.60 14.38
N ILE A 20 -5.61 -5.90 14.50
CA ILE A 20 -5.73 -6.60 15.80
C ILE A 20 -4.64 -6.10 16.77
N LEU A 21 -3.40 -5.98 16.29
CA LEU A 21 -2.31 -5.41 17.10
C LEU A 21 -2.61 -3.97 17.51
N GLY A 22 -3.18 -3.13 16.62
CA GLY A 22 -3.62 -1.79 16.91
C GLY A 22 -4.67 -1.73 18.04
N PHE A 23 -5.59 -2.69 18.11
CA PHE A 23 -6.54 -2.80 19.23
C PHE A 23 -5.87 -3.24 20.54
N ILE A 24 -4.83 -4.05 20.49
CA ILE A 24 -4.06 -4.46 21.69
C ILE A 24 -3.30 -3.26 22.24
N PHE A 25 -2.63 -2.49 21.37
CA PHE A 25 -1.79 -1.35 21.74
C PHE A 25 -2.53 -0.01 21.78
N LYS A 26 -3.79 0.04 22.04
CA LYS A 26 -4.77 1.16 22.01
C LYS A 26 -4.25 2.61 22.18
N LYS A 27 -3.09 2.80 22.80
CA LYS A 27 -2.40 4.09 23.00
C LYS A 27 -1.02 4.07 22.34
N ILE A 28 -1.00 4.09 21.03
CA ILE A 28 0.23 4.22 20.25
C ILE A 28 0.65 5.68 20.29
N SER A 29 1.90 5.97 20.72
CA SER A 29 2.42 7.33 20.65
C SER A 29 2.68 7.73 19.20
N HIS A 30 2.53 9.01 18.85
CA HIS A 30 2.86 9.51 17.50
C HIS A 30 4.27 9.10 17.09
N ARG A 31 5.26 9.23 17.98
CA ARG A 31 6.64 8.81 17.71
C ARG A 31 6.77 7.34 17.35
N PHE A 32 6.05 6.44 18.00
CA PHE A 32 6.09 5.02 17.67
C PHE A 32 5.40 4.76 16.33
N SER A 33 4.27 5.41 16.09
CA SER A 33 3.56 5.35 14.81
C SER A 33 4.45 5.82 13.65
N ASP A 34 5.13 6.98 13.82
CA ASP A 34 6.05 7.53 12.81
C ASP A 34 7.19 6.56 12.48
N ILE A 35 7.81 5.96 13.49
CA ILE A 35 8.90 4.98 13.30
C ILE A 35 8.41 3.75 12.56
N VAL A 36 7.28 3.19 12.96
CA VAL A 36 6.75 1.94 12.40
C VAL A 36 6.24 2.18 10.96
N LEU A 37 5.57 3.30 10.72
CA LEU A 37 5.11 3.66 9.37
C LEU A 37 6.27 4.03 8.44
N SER A 38 7.31 4.70 8.95
CA SER A 38 8.53 4.95 8.17
C SER A 38 9.27 3.68 7.81
N PHE A 39 9.33 2.70 8.72
CA PHE A 39 9.88 1.39 8.42
C PHE A 39 9.10 0.73 7.27
N ALA A 40 7.77 0.77 7.32
CA ALA A 40 6.90 0.27 6.25
C ALA A 40 7.17 0.99 4.92
N ALA A 41 7.29 2.33 4.92
CA ALA A 41 7.64 3.11 3.74
C ALA A 41 9.00 2.70 3.14
N GLY A 42 9.98 2.35 3.98
CA GLY A 42 11.27 1.84 3.53
C GLY A 42 11.18 0.47 2.85
N VAL A 43 10.44 -0.47 3.44
CA VAL A 43 10.16 -1.78 2.83
C VAL A 43 9.47 -1.60 1.48
N MET A 44 8.42 -0.75 1.45
CA MET A 44 7.64 -0.44 0.26
C MET A 44 8.50 0.18 -0.85
N LEU A 45 9.41 1.10 -0.49
CA LEU A 45 10.33 1.75 -1.44
C LEU A 45 11.26 0.73 -2.11
N ALA A 46 11.85 -0.18 -1.34
CA ALA A 46 12.69 -1.24 -1.88
C ALA A 46 11.89 -2.21 -2.75
N ALA A 47 10.70 -2.64 -2.31
CA ALA A 47 9.82 -3.51 -3.09
C ALA A 47 9.40 -2.86 -4.42
N ALA A 48 9.05 -1.56 -4.42
CA ALA A 48 8.69 -0.84 -5.63
C ALA A 48 9.84 -0.75 -6.63
N VAL A 49 11.06 -0.48 -6.14
CA VAL A 49 12.23 -0.32 -7.03
C VAL A 49 12.76 -1.69 -7.48
N LEU A 50 13.07 -2.58 -6.55
CA LEU A 50 13.74 -3.86 -6.84
C LEU A 50 12.76 -4.88 -7.41
N GLY A 51 11.56 -4.97 -6.84
CA GLY A 51 10.58 -5.98 -7.21
C GLY A 51 9.71 -5.62 -8.42
N LEU A 52 9.56 -4.33 -8.76
CA LEU A 52 8.64 -3.90 -9.82
C LEU A 52 9.34 -3.10 -10.92
N ILE A 53 10.04 -2.01 -10.57
CA ILE A 53 10.62 -1.10 -11.58
C ILE A 53 11.81 -1.75 -12.29
N VAL A 54 12.73 -2.39 -11.56
CA VAL A 54 13.88 -3.07 -12.17
C VAL A 54 13.42 -4.23 -13.06
N PRO A 55 12.53 -5.14 -12.64
CA PRO A 55 11.98 -6.17 -13.51
C PRO A 55 11.23 -5.62 -14.73
N SER A 56 10.53 -4.47 -14.60
CA SER A 56 9.94 -3.80 -15.77
C SER A 56 10.96 -3.49 -16.86
N LEU A 57 12.18 -3.05 -16.48
CA LEU A 57 13.27 -2.80 -17.42
C LEU A 57 13.78 -4.11 -18.06
N GLU A 58 13.84 -5.18 -17.30
CA GLU A 58 14.30 -6.48 -17.78
C GLU A 58 13.32 -7.10 -18.81
N TYR A 59 12.02 -7.03 -18.54
CA TYR A 59 10.97 -7.56 -19.41
C TYR A 59 10.60 -6.64 -20.58
N GLY A 60 10.98 -5.36 -20.55
CA GLY A 60 10.56 -4.34 -21.54
C GLY A 60 11.24 -4.42 -22.91
N GLY A 61 12.27 -5.25 -23.09
CA GLY A 61 12.96 -5.46 -24.36
C GLY A 61 13.56 -4.18 -24.93
N LYS A 62 13.44 -3.96 -26.24
CA LYS A 62 14.04 -2.79 -26.93
C LYS A 62 13.53 -1.44 -26.42
N TYR A 63 12.30 -1.36 -25.92
CA TYR A 63 11.66 -0.15 -25.46
C TYR A 63 11.53 -0.09 -23.94
N ALA A 64 12.28 -0.90 -23.21
CA ALA A 64 12.20 -1.05 -21.77
C ALA A 64 12.13 0.28 -21.02
N ILE A 65 13.11 1.16 -21.24
CA ILE A 65 13.17 2.45 -20.54
C ILE A 65 11.94 3.34 -20.81
N LEU A 66 11.45 3.34 -22.07
CA LEU A 66 10.28 4.14 -22.43
C LEU A 66 9.01 3.58 -21.76
N ILE A 67 8.82 2.26 -21.81
CA ILE A 67 7.68 1.59 -21.19
C ILE A 67 7.68 1.81 -19.68
N THR A 68 8.85 1.65 -19.04
CA THR A 68 9.00 1.84 -17.58
C THR A 68 8.72 3.27 -17.18
N VAL A 69 9.29 4.26 -17.85
CA VAL A 69 9.05 5.68 -17.54
C VAL A 69 7.58 6.03 -17.73
N ILE A 70 6.97 5.64 -18.84
CA ILE A 70 5.52 5.88 -19.07
C ILE A 70 4.68 5.18 -18.00
N GLY A 71 5.01 3.93 -17.65
CA GLY A 71 4.30 3.17 -16.62
C GLY A 71 4.35 3.86 -15.25
N ILE A 72 5.53 4.30 -14.80
CA ILE A 72 5.71 5.02 -13.54
C ILE A 72 4.82 6.27 -13.49
N PHE A 73 4.89 7.13 -14.51
CA PHE A 73 4.09 8.36 -14.53
C PHE A 73 2.59 8.07 -14.69
N ALA A 74 2.21 7.04 -15.44
CA ALA A 74 0.81 6.63 -15.56
C ALA A 74 0.26 6.15 -14.21
N GLY A 75 1.03 5.36 -13.44
CA GLY A 75 0.67 4.91 -12.11
C GLY A 75 0.50 6.08 -11.14
N ALA A 76 1.49 6.95 -11.05
CA ALA A 76 1.44 8.14 -10.21
C ALA A 76 0.27 9.06 -10.58
N LEU A 77 0.03 9.30 -11.88
CA LEU A 77 -1.08 10.12 -12.34
C LEU A 77 -2.44 9.47 -12.02
N CYS A 78 -2.55 8.15 -12.20
CA CYS A 78 -3.76 7.40 -11.89
C CYS A 78 -4.15 7.59 -10.42
N LEU A 79 -3.19 7.41 -9.51
CA LEU A 79 -3.43 7.57 -8.08
C LEU A 79 -3.76 9.02 -7.73
N ASN A 80 -3.01 9.99 -8.23
CA ASN A 80 -3.30 11.42 -8.05
C ASN A 80 -4.72 11.80 -8.50
N LEU A 81 -5.20 11.22 -9.60
CA LEU A 81 -6.57 11.44 -10.08
C LEU A 81 -7.61 10.80 -9.15
N ILE A 82 -7.36 9.60 -8.65
CA ILE A 82 -8.23 8.91 -7.70
C ILE A 82 -8.34 9.73 -6.42
N ASP A 83 -7.22 10.19 -5.85
CA ASP A 83 -7.20 11.01 -4.64
C ASP A 83 -7.99 12.31 -4.79
N ARG A 84 -7.93 12.94 -5.97
CA ARG A 84 -8.73 14.14 -6.27
C ARG A 84 -10.22 13.84 -6.40
N LEU A 85 -10.59 12.65 -6.86
CA LEU A 85 -11.99 12.25 -7.07
C LEU A 85 -12.67 11.85 -5.75
N VAL A 86 -11.95 11.28 -4.81
CA VAL A 86 -12.53 10.79 -3.54
C VAL A 86 -13.24 11.89 -2.73
N PRO A 87 -12.69 13.07 -2.50
CA PRO A 87 -13.39 14.15 -1.83
C PRO A 87 -14.69 14.57 -2.56
N HIS A 88 -14.68 14.52 -3.89
CA HIS A 88 -15.85 14.86 -4.72
C HIS A 88 -16.95 13.79 -4.66
N LEU A 89 -16.57 12.51 -4.61
CA LEU A 89 -17.51 11.39 -4.44
C LEU A 89 -18.25 11.45 -3.11
N HIS A 90 -17.59 11.85 -2.03
CA HIS A 90 -18.25 12.07 -0.74
C HIS A 90 -19.30 13.16 -0.78
N ARG A 91 -19.05 14.27 -1.49
CA ARG A 91 -20.05 15.32 -1.71
C ARG A 91 -21.22 14.84 -2.55
N LEU A 92 -20.96 14.07 -3.62
CA LEU A 92 -22.00 13.54 -4.51
C LEU A 92 -22.85 12.43 -3.86
N ALA A 93 -22.26 11.64 -2.96
CA ALA A 93 -22.96 10.57 -2.24
C ALA A 93 -23.90 11.09 -1.15
N GLY A 94 -24.03 12.41 -0.98
CA GLY A 94 -24.92 13.02 0.02
C GLY A 94 -24.48 12.77 1.47
N THR A 95 -23.22 12.38 1.68
CA THR A 95 -22.60 12.27 3.00
C THR A 95 -22.22 13.64 3.56
N ASP A 96 -22.37 14.72 2.79
CA ASP A 96 -22.48 16.09 3.26
C ASP A 96 -23.78 16.24 4.08
N THR A 97 -23.84 15.53 5.18
CA THR A 97 -24.94 15.71 6.11
C THR A 97 -24.64 16.96 6.93
N GLU A 98 -25.41 18.03 6.65
CA GLU A 98 -25.55 19.21 7.49
C GLU A 98 -25.88 18.91 8.96
N LYS A 99 -25.84 17.64 9.38
CA LYS A 99 -26.25 17.17 10.71
C LYS A 99 -25.16 16.51 11.55
N HIS A 100 -23.94 16.31 11.07
CA HIS A 100 -22.86 15.77 11.90
C HIS A 100 -21.80 16.86 12.12
N ASN A 101 -21.96 17.57 13.21
CA ASN A 101 -21.06 18.61 13.74
C ASN A 101 -19.71 18.00 14.24
N ASN A 102 -19.15 17.01 13.52
CA ASN A 102 -17.95 16.31 13.92
C ASN A 102 -16.91 16.27 12.78
N GLN A 103 -16.23 17.40 12.57
CA GLN A 103 -15.13 17.55 11.60
C GLN A 103 -14.02 16.49 11.75
N SER A 104 -13.87 15.90 12.95
CA SER A 104 -12.91 14.83 13.19
C SER A 104 -13.32 13.52 12.55
N LEU A 105 -14.62 13.20 12.49
CA LEU A 105 -15.10 11.97 11.87
C LEU A 105 -14.91 12.00 10.35
N ASP A 106 -15.18 13.14 9.72
CA ASP A 106 -15.01 13.30 8.28
C ASP A 106 -13.54 13.14 7.85
N LYS A 107 -12.60 13.71 8.62
CA LYS A 107 -11.17 13.54 8.40
C LYS A 107 -10.72 12.10 8.53
N VAL A 108 -11.24 11.37 9.52
CA VAL A 108 -10.89 9.96 9.72
C VAL A 108 -11.47 9.06 8.63
N LEU A 109 -12.67 9.34 8.15
CA LEU A 109 -13.23 8.61 7.01
C LEU A 109 -12.42 8.84 5.74
N LEU A 110 -11.97 10.08 5.49
CA LEU A 110 -11.07 10.40 4.38
C LEU A 110 -9.74 9.66 4.52
N PHE A 111 -9.17 9.60 5.72
CA PHE A 111 -7.94 8.85 5.99
C PHE A 111 -8.09 7.34 5.70
N VAL A 112 -9.20 6.72 6.14
CA VAL A 112 -9.46 5.30 5.85
C VAL A 112 -9.68 5.07 4.34
N CYS A 113 -10.35 6.01 3.66
CA CYS A 113 -10.50 5.93 2.21
C CYS A 113 -9.15 6.06 1.49
N ALA A 114 -8.27 6.96 1.93
CA ALA A 114 -6.92 7.08 1.42
C ALA A 114 -6.18 5.75 1.53
N ILE A 115 -6.14 5.14 2.73
CA ILE A 115 -5.51 3.82 2.93
C ILE A 115 -6.12 2.75 2.02
N ALA A 116 -7.44 2.71 1.86
CA ALA A 116 -8.08 1.74 0.95
C ALA A 116 -7.68 1.95 -0.52
N ILE A 117 -7.44 3.20 -0.93
CA ILE A 117 -6.96 3.55 -2.27
C ILE A 117 -5.51 3.07 -2.46
N HIS A 118 -4.66 3.18 -1.43
CA HIS A 118 -3.29 2.71 -1.47
C HIS A 118 -3.19 1.18 -1.52
N ASN A 119 -4.02 0.50 -0.76
CA ASN A 119 -4.04 -0.96 -0.70
C ASN A 119 -4.42 -1.63 -2.03
N LEU A 120 -5.17 -0.93 -2.91
CA LEU A 120 -5.49 -1.47 -4.23
C LEU A 120 -4.26 -1.62 -5.14
N PRO A 121 -3.41 -0.59 -5.34
CA PRO A 121 -2.13 -0.71 -6.04
C PRO A 121 -1.18 -1.76 -5.45
N GLU A 122 -1.12 -1.88 -4.14
CA GLU A 122 -0.28 -2.87 -3.45
C GLU A 122 -0.75 -4.29 -3.76
N GLY A 123 -2.04 -4.54 -3.68
CA GLY A 123 -2.62 -5.79 -4.14
C GLY A 123 -2.31 -6.07 -5.60
N ILE A 124 -2.49 -5.08 -6.50
CA ILE A 124 -2.16 -5.22 -7.92
C ILE A 124 -0.68 -5.58 -8.10
N ALA A 125 0.24 -4.94 -7.37
CA ALA A 125 1.67 -5.23 -7.41
C ALA A 125 1.96 -6.69 -7.04
N ALA A 126 1.37 -7.20 -5.95
CA ALA A 126 1.48 -8.59 -5.54
C ALA A 126 0.96 -9.56 -6.63
N GLY A 127 -0.14 -9.21 -7.29
CA GLY A 127 -0.72 -10.02 -8.36
C GLY A 127 0.09 -10.02 -9.65
N VAL A 128 0.56 -8.85 -10.08
CA VAL A 128 1.38 -8.67 -11.29
C VAL A 128 2.72 -9.41 -11.18
N GLY A 129 3.32 -9.48 -10.00
CA GLY A 129 4.54 -10.24 -9.75
C GLY A 129 4.46 -11.69 -10.21
N PHE A 130 3.30 -12.36 -10.07
CA PHE A 130 3.09 -13.72 -10.57
C PHE A 130 3.05 -13.83 -12.11
N GLY A 131 2.90 -12.72 -12.80
CA GLY A 131 2.88 -12.69 -14.28
C GLY A 131 4.26 -12.90 -14.91
N SER A 132 5.34 -12.66 -14.18
CA SER A 132 6.71 -12.92 -14.63
C SER A 132 7.02 -14.41 -14.82
N GLY A 133 6.24 -15.30 -14.19
CA GLY A 133 6.53 -16.73 -14.11
C GLY A 133 7.55 -17.09 -13.01
N ASP A 134 8.20 -16.11 -12.40
CA ASP A 134 9.09 -16.30 -11.27
C ASP A 134 8.28 -16.23 -9.95
N THR A 135 7.99 -17.42 -9.43
CA THR A 135 7.20 -17.55 -8.19
C THR A 135 8.01 -17.09 -6.97
N ALA A 136 9.33 -17.24 -6.97
CA ALA A 136 10.16 -16.81 -5.84
C ALA A 136 10.14 -15.30 -5.73
N GLN A 137 10.40 -14.58 -6.82
CA GLN A 137 10.33 -13.13 -6.88
C GLN A 137 8.94 -12.60 -6.52
N ALA A 138 7.87 -13.24 -7.04
CA ALA A 138 6.49 -12.87 -6.69
C ALA A 138 6.21 -12.98 -5.18
N LEU A 139 6.72 -14.03 -4.52
CA LEU A 139 6.56 -14.23 -3.08
C LEU A 139 7.38 -13.24 -2.25
N ILE A 140 8.55 -12.82 -2.73
CA ILE A 140 9.38 -11.80 -2.08
C ILE A 140 8.66 -10.45 -2.09
N ILE A 141 8.13 -10.04 -3.24
CA ILE A 141 7.34 -8.81 -3.38
C ILE A 141 6.12 -8.86 -2.45
N ALA A 142 5.34 -9.93 -2.52
CA ALA A 142 4.16 -10.10 -1.69
C ALA A 142 4.49 -10.17 -0.19
N GLY A 143 5.63 -10.78 0.18
CA GLY A 143 6.14 -10.81 1.54
C GLY A 143 6.52 -9.43 2.07
N GLY A 144 7.17 -8.61 1.24
CA GLY A 144 7.45 -7.20 1.54
C GLY A 144 6.16 -6.39 1.76
N ILE A 145 5.18 -6.55 0.85
CA ILE A 145 3.86 -5.92 0.98
C ILE A 145 3.16 -6.39 2.27
N ALA A 146 3.12 -7.67 2.55
CA ALA A 146 2.52 -8.18 3.78
C ALA A 146 3.23 -7.65 5.05
N LEU A 147 4.55 -7.48 5.01
CA LEU A 147 5.34 -6.95 6.13
C LEU A 147 4.97 -5.48 6.43
N GLN A 148 4.79 -4.64 5.39
CA GLN A 148 4.40 -3.23 5.56
C GLN A 148 2.93 -3.07 5.98
N ASN A 149 2.04 -3.96 5.53
CA ASN A 149 0.61 -3.91 5.83
C ASN A 149 0.30 -4.11 7.33
N ILE A 150 1.16 -4.82 8.07
CA ILE A 150 1.01 -4.95 9.53
C ILE A 150 1.09 -3.58 10.22
N PRO A 151 2.14 -2.75 10.03
CA PRO A 151 2.17 -1.36 10.46
C PRO A 151 0.96 -0.53 10.04
N GLU A 152 0.59 -0.59 8.78
CA GLU A 152 -0.50 0.22 8.23
C GLU A 152 -1.85 -0.14 8.84
N GLY A 153 -2.18 -1.42 8.94
CA GLY A 153 -3.38 -1.88 9.62
C GLY A 153 -3.43 -1.48 11.10
N MET A 154 -2.27 -1.40 11.76
CA MET A 154 -2.18 -0.98 13.16
C MET A 154 -2.47 0.51 13.33
N VAL A 155 -1.98 1.35 12.45
CA VAL A 155 -2.10 2.82 12.53
C VAL A 155 -3.53 3.30 12.30
N ILE A 156 -4.37 2.58 11.55
CA ILE A 156 -5.79 2.91 11.32
C ILE A 156 -6.59 3.00 12.63
N ILE A 157 -6.27 2.17 13.62
CA ILE A 157 -7.11 1.95 14.79
C ILE A 157 -7.17 3.17 15.70
N GLY A 158 -6.03 3.78 15.99
CA GLY A 158 -5.92 4.92 16.92
C GLY A 158 -6.78 6.12 16.50
N PRO A 159 -6.60 6.69 15.30
CA PRO A 159 -7.38 7.82 14.80
C PRO A 159 -8.88 7.55 14.76
N MET A 160 -9.32 6.35 14.33
CA MET A 160 -10.73 6.02 14.28
C MET A 160 -11.39 5.98 15.67
N LEU A 161 -10.73 5.36 16.64
CA LEU A 161 -11.23 5.32 18.01
C LEU A 161 -11.23 6.73 18.66
N ALA A 162 -10.21 7.53 18.39
CA ALA A 162 -10.12 8.92 18.86
C ALA A 162 -11.24 9.82 18.30
N ALA A 163 -11.67 9.56 17.06
CA ALA A 163 -12.81 10.24 16.42
C ALA A 163 -14.18 9.73 16.91
N GLY A 164 -14.22 8.78 17.86
CA GLY A 164 -15.46 8.25 18.43
C GLY A 164 -16.11 7.13 17.60
N VAL A 165 -15.40 6.57 16.59
CA VAL A 165 -15.88 5.40 15.86
C VAL A 165 -15.86 4.19 16.77
N THR A 166 -16.93 3.40 16.76
CA THR A 166 -17.01 2.21 17.61
C THR A 166 -15.97 1.15 17.20
N PRO A 167 -15.42 0.36 18.14
CA PRO A 167 -14.41 -0.67 17.83
C PRO A 167 -14.85 -1.63 16.71
N ARG A 168 -16.13 -1.99 16.70
CA ARG A 168 -16.68 -2.87 15.65
C ARG A 168 -16.61 -2.24 14.26
N LYS A 169 -16.98 -0.97 14.12
CA LYS A 169 -16.92 -0.24 12.85
C LYS A 169 -15.47 -0.03 12.41
N THR A 170 -14.58 0.29 13.35
CA THR A 170 -13.14 0.41 13.11
C THR A 170 -12.56 -0.89 12.58
N PHE A 171 -12.88 -2.03 13.18
CA PHE A 171 -12.42 -3.34 12.71
C PHE A 171 -12.97 -3.69 11.31
N ILE A 172 -14.25 -3.40 11.07
CA ILE A 172 -14.85 -3.63 9.75
C ILE A 172 -14.16 -2.77 8.68
N ALA A 173 -13.85 -1.49 8.97
CA ALA A 173 -13.12 -0.64 8.05
C ALA A 173 -11.75 -1.21 7.71
N ALA A 174 -10.97 -1.64 8.70
CA ALA A 174 -9.68 -2.29 8.47
C ALA A 174 -9.80 -3.62 7.70
N MET A 175 -10.85 -4.39 7.92
CA MET A 175 -11.13 -5.60 7.11
C MET A 175 -11.42 -5.25 5.64
N ILE A 176 -12.14 -4.16 5.40
CA ILE A 176 -12.45 -3.71 4.03
C ILE A 176 -11.16 -3.29 3.31
N THR A 177 -10.24 -2.56 3.98
CA THR A 177 -8.96 -2.19 3.38
C THR A 177 -8.13 -3.42 3.00
N GLY A 178 -8.02 -4.41 3.88
CA GLY A 178 -7.35 -5.69 3.55
C GLY A 178 -8.06 -6.49 2.45
N LEU A 179 -9.40 -6.42 2.34
CA LEU A 179 -10.13 -7.06 1.24
C LEU A 179 -9.84 -6.38 -0.11
N VAL A 180 -9.62 -5.09 -0.14
CA VAL A 180 -9.22 -4.35 -1.35
C VAL A 180 -7.90 -4.88 -1.90
N GLU A 181 -6.94 -5.23 -1.04
CA GLU A 181 -5.67 -5.87 -1.46
C GLU A 181 -5.89 -7.25 -2.09
N VAL A 182 -6.78 -8.05 -1.51
CA VAL A 182 -7.16 -9.36 -2.09
C VAL A 182 -7.72 -9.18 -3.49
N ILE A 183 -8.62 -8.21 -3.66
CA ILE A 183 -9.21 -7.89 -4.97
C ILE A 183 -8.13 -7.37 -5.92
N GLY A 184 -7.26 -6.47 -5.48
CA GLY A 184 -6.13 -5.95 -6.24
C GLY A 184 -5.20 -7.06 -6.74
N THR A 185 -4.85 -8.02 -5.88
CA THR A 185 -4.00 -9.16 -6.24
C THR A 185 -4.62 -10.01 -7.35
N LEU A 186 -5.92 -10.26 -7.27
CA LEU A 186 -6.62 -10.99 -8.32
C LEU A 186 -6.67 -10.19 -9.64
N ILE A 187 -6.96 -8.89 -9.58
CA ILE A 187 -6.96 -8.01 -10.75
C ILE A 187 -5.58 -8.01 -11.42
N GLY A 188 -4.51 -7.79 -10.66
CA GLY A 188 -3.14 -7.77 -11.19
C GLY A 188 -2.75 -9.09 -11.85
N TYR A 189 -3.02 -10.20 -11.19
CA TYR A 189 -2.76 -11.53 -11.73
C TYR A 189 -3.52 -11.79 -13.03
N PHE A 190 -4.83 -11.55 -13.07
CA PHE A 190 -5.63 -11.80 -14.27
C PHE A 190 -5.27 -10.86 -15.42
N ALA A 191 -4.98 -9.59 -15.14
CA ALA A 191 -4.57 -8.64 -16.16
C ALA A 191 -3.35 -9.14 -16.94
N VAL A 192 -2.31 -9.57 -16.23
CA VAL A 192 -1.07 -10.05 -16.84
C VAL A 192 -1.20 -11.46 -17.43
N SER A 193 -1.99 -12.34 -16.81
CA SER A 193 -2.23 -13.69 -17.34
C SER A 193 -3.03 -13.69 -18.65
N LEU A 194 -3.90 -12.68 -18.86
CA LEU A 194 -4.65 -12.50 -20.11
C LEU A 194 -3.80 -11.86 -21.22
N ALA A 195 -2.86 -11.01 -20.86
CA ALA A 195 -2.02 -10.27 -21.81
C ALA A 195 -0.60 -10.08 -21.27
N SER A 196 0.24 -11.09 -21.39
CA SER A 196 1.63 -11.05 -20.89
C SER A 196 2.46 -9.92 -21.48
N ALA A 197 2.10 -9.43 -22.67
CA ALA A 197 2.75 -8.28 -23.30
C ALA A 197 2.64 -6.98 -22.49
N ILE A 198 1.66 -6.87 -21.58
CA ILE A 198 1.51 -5.69 -20.70
C ILE A 198 2.35 -5.79 -19.42
N LEU A 199 3.00 -6.93 -19.16
CA LEU A 199 3.74 -7.16 -17.92
C LEU A 199 4.72 -6.02 -17.59
N PRO A 200 5.62 -5.58 -18.50
CA PRO A 200 6.57 -4.51 -18.18
C PRO A 200 5.86 -3.21 -17.77
N PHE A 201 4.82 -2.84 -18.50
CA PHE A 201 4.03 -1.66 -18.19
C PHE A 201 3.29 -1.81 -16.85
N ALA A 202 2.68 -2.98 -16.59
CA ALA A 202 1.94 -3.24 -15.36
C ALA A 202 2.84 -3.21 -14.12
N LEU A 203 4.06 -3.76 -14.21
CA LEU A 203 5.08 -3.68 -13.17
C LEU A 203 5.47 -2.22 -12.89
N ALA A 204 5.81 -1.46 -13.94
CA ALA A 204 6.17 -0.05 -13.80
C ALA A 204 5.01 0.80 -13.28
N PHE A 205 3.78 0.52 -13.71
CA PHE A 205 2.58 1.20 -13.24
C PHE A 205 2.38 0.98 -11.73
N ALA A 206 2.44 -0.27 -11.26
CA ALA A 206 2.33 -0.60 -9.85
C ALA A 206 3.48 0.03 -9.03
N GLY A 207 4.73 -0.04 -9.52
CA GLY A 207 5.86 0.65 -8.89
C GLY A 207 5.67 2.17 -8.81
N GLY A 208 5.11 2.78 -9.84
CA GLY A 208 4.80 4.21 -9.90
C GLY A 208 3.73 4.65 -8.90
N THR A 209 2.66 3.85 -8.73
CA THR A 209 1.65 4.11 -7.69
C THR A 209 2.25 4.04 -6.29
N MET A 210 3.08 3.03 -6.02
CA MET A 210 3.76 2.89 -4.72
C MET A 210 4.72 4.05 -4.44
N LEU A 211 5.51 4.49 -5.43
CA LEU A 211 6.39 5.66 -5.27
C LEU A 211 5.60 6.95 -4.98
N TYR A 212 4.42 7.11 -5.59
CA TYR A 212 3.54 8.24 -5.33
C TYR A 212 3.09 8.25 -3.87
N VAL A 213 2.54 7.13 -3.36
CA VAL A 213 2.10 6.99 -1.96
C VAL A 213 3.23 7.29 -0.98
N ILE A 214 4.41 6.71 -1.19
CA ILE A 214 5.55 6.91 -0.30
C ILE A 214 5.93 8.40 -0.24
N SER A 215 5.98 9.06 -1.39
CA SER A 215 6.47 10.43 -1.50
C SER A 215 5.45 11.48 -1.07
N ASP A 216 4.17 11.28 -1.40
CA ASP A 216 3.11 12.26 -1.18
C ASP A 216 2.47 12.13 0.20
N GLU A 217 2.49 10.92 0.79
CA GLU A 217 1.75 10.65 2.01
C GLU A 217 2.61 10.08 3.13
N MET A 218 3.29 8.94 2.94
CA MET A 218 3.97 8.26 4.04
C MET A 218 5.14 9.05 4.61
N ILE A 219 6.02 9.58 3.76
CA ILE A 219 7.16 10.40 4.21
C ILE A 219 6.70 11.70 4.87
N PRO A 220 5.81 12.50 4.29
CA PRO A 220 5.32 13.72 4.93
C PRO A 220 4.64 13.45 6.28
N GLU A 221 3.76 12.43 6.35
CA GLU A 221 3.05 12.07 7.59
C GLU A 221 4.02 11.71 8.71
N THR A 222 5.00 10.83 8.44
CA THR A 222 5.94 10.33 9.44
C THR A 222 6.97 11.38 9.88
N HIS A 223 7.10 12.49 9.16
CA HIS A 223 8.00 13.59 9.47
C HIS A 223 7.29 14.83 10.05
N ALA A 224 5.98 14.76 10.30
CA ALA A 224 5.17 15.90 10.77
C ALA A 224 5.17 16.10 12.30
N HIS A 225 5.63 15.13 13.10
CA HIS A 225 5.39 15.08 14.53
C HIS A 225 6.67 15.26 15.41
N GLY A 226 7.77 15.79 14.85
CA GLY A 226 8.99 16.09 15.60
C GLY A 226 9.91 14.89 15.85
N SER A 227 9.72 13.79 15.09
CA SER A 227 10.54 12.56 15.17
C SER A 227 11.32 12.28 13.88
N GLU A 228 11.59 13.30 13.06
CA GLU A 228 12.08 13.19 11.67
C GLU A 228 13.35 12.33 11.54
N ARG A 229 14.32 12.51 12.45
CA ARG A 229 15.56 11.72 12.43
C ARG A 229 15.28 10.23 12.69
N GLY A 230 14.40 9.93 13.66
CA GLY A 230 14.00 8.55 13.97
C GLY A 230 13.26 7.90 12.80
N ALA A 231 12.33 8.64 12.20
CA ALA A 231 11.59 8.24 11.01
C ALA A 231 12.53 7.95 9.83
N THR A 232 13.49 8.84 9.54
CA THR A 232 14.49 8.65 8.48
C THR A 232 15.29 7.36 8.67
N TYR A 233 15.82 7.11 9.89
CA TYR A 233 16.57 5.88 10.14
C TYR A 233 15.67 4.63 10.07
N ALA A 234 14.43 4.71 10.51
CA ALA A 234 13.47 3.60 10.40
C ALA A 234 13.19 3.26 8.93
N LEU A 235 13.01 4.27 8.07
CA LEU A 235 12.87 4.09 6.62
C LEU A 235 14.10 3.38 6.02
N LEU A 236 15.30 3.83 6.36
CA LEU A 236 16.54 3.19 5.89
C LEU A 236 16.64 1.74 6.36
N VAL A 237 16.23 1.44 7.60
CA VAL A 237 16.22 0.06 8.10
C VAL A 237 15.22 -0.79 7.32
N GLY A 238 14.00 -0.29 7.09
CA GLY A 238 12.99 -0.99 6.29
C GLY A 238 13.48 -1.28 4.87
N PHE A 239 14.09 -0.28 4.22
CA PHE A 239 14.69 -0.43 2.90
C PHE A 239 15.77 -1.53 2.90
N CYS A 240 16.68 -1.50 3.87
CA CYS A 240 17.75 -2.49 3.99
C CYS A 240 17.21 -3.90 4.28
N VAL A 241 16.18 -4.04 5.11
CA VAL A 241 15.54 -5.34 5.36
C VAL A 241 15.01 -5.93 4.07
N MET A 242 14.28 -5.15 3.27
CA MET A 242 13.75 -5.64 2.00
C MET A 242 14.86 -5.92 0.98
N LEU A 243 15.89 -5.06 0.90
CA LEU A 243 17.06 -5.27 0.05
C LEU A 243 17.77 -6.58 0.37
N VAL A 244 17.99 -6.89 1.67
CA VAL A 244 18.61 -8.14 2.11
C VAL A 244 17.69 -9.33 1.78
N THR A 245 16.40 -9.18 1.99
CA THR A 245 15.41 -10.23 1.65
C THR A 245 15.44 -10.55 0.16
N ASP A 246 15.45 -9.54 -0.68
CA ASP A 246 15.52 -9.67 -2.15
C ASP A 246 16.84 -10.36 -2.55
N PHE A 247 17.97 -9.93 -2.00
CA PHE A 247 19.28 -10.49 -2.33
C PHE A 247 19.48 -11.94 -1.86
N VAL A 248 18.89 -12.32 -0.71
CA VAL A 248 19.10 -13.68 -0.12
C VAL A 248 18.12 -14.70 -0.68
N LEU A 249 16.90 -14.28 -1.04
CA LEU A 249 15.81 -15.15 -1.45
C LEU A 249 15.48 -15.06 -2.95
N GLY A 250 15.89 -13.97 -3.63
CA GLY A 250 15.72 -13.72 -5.07
C GLY A 250 16.95 -14.18 -5.83
#